data_93c7dd9ec0ace1597bb07cc78cdba785
#
_entry.id   93c7dd9ec0ace1597bb07cc78cdba785
#
_cell.length_a   1.000
_cell.length_b   1.000
_cell.length_c   1.000
_cell.angle_alpha   90.00
_cell.angle_beta   90.00
_cell.angle_gamma   90.00
#
_symmetry.space_group_name_H-M   'P 1'
#
loop_
_entity.id
_entity.type
_entity.pdbx_description
1 polymer ?
#
loop_
_entity_poly.entity_id
_entity_poly.type
_entity_poly.pdbx_seq_one_letter_code
_entity_poly.pdbx_strand_id
1 'polypeptide(L)'
;IEFLTHQAGFTPWIPIYKMTCKDNIPDMQYFREYIDEEHTVRVARNLYISEDFKYQIYDTIVKSELREKKYKYSDLGFYFVPSIVEAITNQSFESFLEDNFFQPLNLNHICFKPLNKHDINNIVPTEDDKYFRNQLICGDVHDQTAALMGGVSGHAGLFSNARDLAVMLQLLLNNGYANGTQFIS
;
A
#
# COMPACT_ATOMS: atom_id res chain seq x y z
N ILE A 1 18.41 -1.88 6.36
CA ILE A 1 18.08 -3.19 6.99
C ILE A 1 17.23 -3.00 8.23
N GLU A 2 17.56 -2.11 9.16
CA GLU A 2 16.89 -1.98 10.47
C GLU A 2 15.35 -1.82 10.37
N PHE A 3 14.83 -1.03 9.42
CA PHE A 3 13.37 -0.88 9.27
C PHE A 3 12.70 -2.14 8.70
N LEU A 4 13.36 -2.87 7.79
CA LEU A 4 12.84 -4.14 7.25
C LEU A 4 12.76 -5.25 8.31
N THR A 5 13.53 -5.13 9.37
CA THR A 5 13.54 -6.07 10.50
C THR A 5 12.82 -5.52 11.74
N HIS A 6 12.11 -4.41 11.61
CA HIS A 6 11.38 -3.73 12.68
C HIS A 6 12.27 -3.31 13.88
N GLN A 7 13.52 -2.92 13.62
CA GLN A 7 14.51 -2.56 14.66
C GLN A 7 14.97 -1.10 14.56
N ALA A 8 14.34 -0.29 13.71
CA ALA A 8 14.73 1.11 13.48
C ALA A 8 14.29 2.09 14.58
N GLY A 9 13.55 1.62 15.58
CA GLY A 9 13.03 2.48 16.66
C GLY A 9 11.77 3.25 16.31
N PHE A 10 11.12 2.96 15.20
CA PHE A 10 9.84 3.58 14.86
C PHE A 10 8.74 3.22 15.88
N THR A 11 7.79 4.15 16.07
CA THR A 11 6.52 3.80 16.72
C THR A 11 5.74 2.80 15.85
N PRO A 12 4.93 1.90 16.44
CA PRO A 12 4.22 0.87 15.69
C PRO A 12 3.34 1.41 14.56
N TRP A 13 2.64 2.51 14.81
CA TRP A 13 1.66 3.08 13.91
C TRP A 13 1.35 4.53 14.25
N ILE A 14 0.99 5.33 13.26
CA ILE A 14 0.50 6.70 13.38
C ILE A 14 -0.83 6.80 12.63
N PRO A 15 -1.92 7.25 13.26
CA PRO A 15 -3.23 7.38 12.62
C PRO A 15 -3.30 8.60 11.69
N ILE A 16 -2.47 8.62 10.63
CA ILE A 16 -2.30 9.78 9.75
C ILE A 16 -3.62 10.18 9.08
N TYR A 17 -4.48 9.22 8.74
CA TYR A 17 -5.79 9.49 8.14
C TYR A 17 -6.65 10.44 8.99
N LYS A 18 -6.47 10.47 10.31
CA LYS A 18 -7.20 11.38 11.19
C LYS A 18 -6.89 12.86 10.94
N MET A 19 -5.76 13.15 10.30
CA MET A 19 -5.42 14.52 9.90
C MET A 19 -6.35 15.04 8.79
N THR A 20 -7.02 14.13 8.08
CA THR A 20 -7.92 14.43 6.96
C THR A 20 -9.40 14.25 7.32
N CYS A 21 -9.71 14.12 8.62
CA CYS A 21 -11.07 13.87 9.10
C CYS A 21 -11.49 14.89 10.14
N LYS A 22 -12.79 15.17 10.17
CA LYS A 22 -13.49 15.81 11.30
C LYS A 22 -14.59 14.86 11.78
N ASP A 23 -14.59 14.52 13.05
CA ASP A 23 -15.59 13.61 13.66
C ASP A 23 -15.76 12.26 12.89
N ASN A 24 -14.64 11.68 12.45
CA ASN A 24 -14.60 10.47 11.61
C ASN A 24 -15.30 10.63 10.23
N ILE A 25 -15.44 11.85 9.74
CA ILE A 25 -15.95 12.15 8.40
C ILE A 25 -14.80 12.77 7.60
N PRO A 26 -14.57 12.35 6.34
CA PRO A 26 -13.58 12.99 5.47
C PRO A 26 -13.81 14.50 5.36
N ASP A 27 -12.78 15.29 5.64
CA ASP A 27 -12.86 16.74 5.53
C ASP A 27 -12.66 17.16 4.07
N MET A 28 -13.69 17.75 3.48
CA MET A 28 -13.70 18.15 2.08
C MET A 28 -12.72 19.30 1.74
N GLN A 29 -11.95 19.81 2.71
CA GLN A 29 -10.78 20.61 2.40
C GLN A 29 -9.64 19.79 1.77
N TYR A 30 -9.56 18.47 2.07
CA TYR A 30 -8.58 17.54 1.52
C TYR A 30 -9.12 16.71 0.37
N PHE A 31 -10.44 16.52 0.28
CA PHE A 31 -11.06 15.57 -0.65
C PHE A 31 -11.99 16.21 -1.67
N ARG A 32 -12.24 15.47 -2.76
CA ARG A 32 -13.31 15.71 -3.74
C ARG A 32 -14.07 14.40 -3.98
N GLU A 33 -15.33 14.53 -4.38
CA GLU A 33 -16.16 13.37 -4.75
C GLU A 33 -15.88 12.85 -6.16
N TYR A 34 -15.17 13.62 -6.96
CA TYR A 34 -14.78 13.31 -8.34
C TYR A 34 -13.34 13.74 -8.60
N ILE A 35 -12.73 13.18 -9.64
CA ILE A 35 -11.39 13.55 -10.08
C ILE A 35 -11.41 14.98 -10.64
N ASP A 36 -10.48 15.80 -10.20
CA ASP A 36 -10.16 17.10 -10.79
C ASP A 36 -8.65 17.24 -11.06
N GLU A 37 -8.20 18.44 -11.42
CA GLU A 37 -6.78 18.68 -11.78
C GLU A 37 -5.81 18.46 -10.60
N GLU A 38 -6.27 18.65 -9.37
CA GLU A 38 -5.46 18.54 -8.15
C GLU A 38 -5.69 17.24 -7.38
N HIS A 39 -6.92 16.67 -7.46
CA HIS A 39 -7.34 15.51 -6.67
C HIS A 39 -7.48 14.28 -7.57
N THR A 40 -6.35 13.69 -7.93
CA THR A 40 -6.25 12.57 -8.88
C THR A 40 -6.16 11.21 -8.19
N VAL A 41 -5.82 11.18 -6.90
CA VAL A 41 -5.56 9.95 -6.15
C VAL A 41 -6.87 9.42 -5.55
N ARG A 42 -7.28 8.24 -6.01
CA ARG A 42 -8.47 7.55 -5.49
C ARG A 42 -8.16 6.96 -4.10
N VAL A 43 -8.99 7.30 -3.12
CA VAL A 43 -8.96 6.79 -1.74
C VAL A 43 -10.07 5.75 -1.51
N ALA A 44 -11.23 5.98 -2.13
CA ALA A 44 -12.38 5.08 -2.16
C ALA A 44 -13.36 5.53 -3.27
N ARG A 45 -14.50 4.87 -3.39
CA ARG A 45 -15.55 5.30 -4.31
C ARG A 45 -16.00 6.72 -3.95
N ASN A 46 -15.95 7.64 -4.94
CA ASN A 46 -16.30 9.06 -4.80
C ASN A 46 -15.50 9.76 -3.67
N LEU A 47 -14.24 9.40 -3.53
CA LEU A 47 -13.34 10.06 -2.58
C LEU A 47 -11.93 10.12 -3.16
N TYR A 48 -11.47 11.32 -3.50
CA TYR A 48 -10.18 11.57 -4.15
C TYR A 48 -9.41 12.62 -3.38
N ILE A 49 -8.08 12.47 -3.31
CA ILE A 49 -7.15 13.37 -2.64
C ILE A 49 -6.05 13.83 -3.60
N SER A 50 -5.36 14.91 -3.24
CA SER A 50 -4.18 15.36 -3.99
C SER A 50 -3.04 14.35 -3.90
N GLU A 51 -2.32 14.15 -5.01
CA GLU A 51 -1.10 13.34 -5.05
C GLU A 51 -0.03 13.86 -4.08
N ASP A 52 0.02 15.16 -3.86
CA ASP A 52 0.99 15.79 -2.96
C ASP A 52 0.78 15.46 -1.49
N PHE A 53 -0.39 14.91 -1.12
CA PHE A 53 -0.65 14.52 0.27
C PHE A 53 0.32 13.43 0.76
N LYS A 54 0.85 12.61 -0.12
CA LYS A 54 1.89 11.61 0.21
C LYS A 54 3.11 12.24 0.88
N TYR A 55 3.50 13.46 0.51
CA TYR A 55 4.63 14.15 1.13
C TYR A 55 4.34 14.57 2.57
N GLN A 56 3.08 14.88 2.91
CA GLN A 56 2.67 15.13 4.29
C GLN A 56 2.73 13.84 5.12
N ILE A 57 2.40 12.69 4.53
CA ILE A 57 2.56 11.37 5.17
C ILE A 57 4.03 11.14 5.49
N TYR A 58 4.92 11.28 4.51
CA TYR A 58 6.37 11.11 4.71
C TYR A 58 6.93 12.07 5.76
N ASP A 59 6.57 13.34 5.69
CA ASP A 59 7.00 14.36 6.65
C ASP A 59 6.55 14.02 8.08
N THR A 60 5.32 13.54 8.24
CA THR A 60 4.78 13.09 9.53
C THR A 60 5.59 11.92 10.10
N ILE A 61 5.95 10.95 9.26
CA ILE A 61 6.76 9.80 9.69
C ILE A 61 8.17 10.24 10.06
N VAL A 62 8.81 11.06 9.23
CA VAL A 62 10.19 11.54 9.44
C VAL A 62 10.30 12.40 10.71
N LYS A 63 9.28 13.19 11.03
CA LYS A 63 9.23 14.01 12.25
C LYS A 63 8.78 13.24 13.50
N SER A 64 8.36 11.99 13.35
CA SER A 64 7.95 11.18 14.49
C SER A 64 9.14 10.84 15.39
N GLU A 65 8.88 10.76 16.70
CA GLU A 65 9.91 10.42 17.68
C GLU A 65 10.41 9.00 17.47
N LEU A 66 11.72 8.85 17.36
CA LEU A 66 12.37 7.54 17.37
C LEU A 66 12.56 7.05 18.82
N ARG A 67 12.23 5.80 19.03
CA ARG A 67 12.41 5.09 20.31
C ARG A 67 13.73 4.34 20.32
N GLU A 68 13.99 3.63 21.40
CA GLU A 68 15.13 2.71 21.50
C GLU A 68 15.11 1.69 20.33
N LYS A 69 16.29 1.48 19.72
CA LYS A 69 16.48 0.50 18.65
C LYS A 69 16.40 -0.92 19.19
N LYS A 70 15.21 -1.50 19.16
CA LYS A 70 14.92 -2.89 19.49
C LYS A 70 13.75 -3.38 18.64
N TYR A 71 13.56 -4.69 18.57
CA TYR A 71 12.45 -5.25 17.83
C TYR A 71 11.12 -4.69 18.33
N LYS A 72 10.44 -3.98 17.45
CA LYS A 72 9.09 -3.49 17.64
C LYS A 72 8.43 -3.36 16.27
N TYR A 73 7.43 -4.21 16.01
CA TYR A 73 6.69 -4.16 14.75
C TYR A 73 6.23 -2.73 14.45
N SER A 74 6.48 -2.29 13.22
CA SER A 74 6.10 -0.96 12.73
C SER A 74 5.93 -0.98 11.22
N ASP A 75 4.85 -0.41 10.73
CA ASP A 75 4.62 -0.21 9.30
C ASP A 75 5.40 0.99 8.74
N LEU A 76 5.80 1.94 9.60
CA LEU A 76 6.28 3.26 9.18
C LEU A 76 7.47 3.24 8.22
N GLY A 77 8.40 2.31 8.40
CA GLY A 77 9.53 2.16 7.48
C GLY A 77 9.11 1.67 6.09
N PHE A 78 8.06 0.87 6.01
CA PHE A 78 7.59 0.28 4.77
C PHE A 78 6.87 1.26 3.85
N TYR A 79 6.41 2.40 4.37
CA TYR A 79 5.86 3.48 3.54
C TYR A 79 6.86 4.00 2.51
N PHE A 80 8.16 3.94 2.82
CA PHE A 80 9.22 4.41 1.93
C PHE A 80 9.68 3.37 0.90
N VAL A 81 9.30 2.10 1.05
CA VAL A 81 9.76 1.01 0.15
C VAL A 81 9.45 1.29 -1.32
N PRO A 82 8.22 1.68 -1.70
CA PRO A 82 7.95 2.01 -3.10
C PRO A 82 8.90 3.07 -3.65
N SER A 83 9.04 4.19 -2.98
CA SER A 83 9.91 5.29 -3.44
C SER A 83 11.40 4.90 -3.49
N ILE A 84 11.87 4.02 -2.58
CA ILE A 84 13.23 3.50 -2.61
C ILE A 84 13.44 2.61 -3.84
N VAL A 85 12.52 1.70 -4.13
CA VAL A 85 12.58 0.84 -5.32
C VAL A 85 12.55 1.68 -6.58
N GLU A 86 11.63 2.64 -6.67
CA GLU A 86 11.49 3.55 -7.81
C GLU A 86 12.76 4.37 -8.06
N ALA A 87 13.38 4.89 -6.99
CA ALA A 87 14.64 5.63 -7.09
C ALA A 87 15.84 4.77 -7.56
N ILE A 88 15.86 3.49 -7.20
CA ILE A 88 16.95 2.57 -7.58
C ILE A 88 16.76 2.03 -9.00
N THR A 89 15.52 1.71 -9.38
CA THR A 89 15.20 0.98 -10.62
C THR A 89 14.79 1.89 -11.77
N ASN A 90 14.41 3.13 -11.46
CA ASN A 90 13.79 4.08 -12.40
C ASN A 90 12.51 3.52 -13.06
N GLN A 91 11.80 2.66 -12.34
CA GLN A 91 10.50 2.08 -12.70
C GLN A 91 9.50 2.38 -11.60
N SER A 92 8.19 2.44 -11.91
CA SER A 92 7.18 2.46 -10.85
C SER A 92 7.24 1.17 -10.04
N PHE A 93 6.89 1.25 -8.74
CA PHE A 93 6.90 0.07 -7.87
C PHE A 93 6.01 -1.05 -8.40
N GLU A 94 4.84 -0.70 -8.93
CA GLU A 94 3.92 -1.65 -9.55
C GLU A 94 4.55 -2.34 -10.78
N SER A 95 5.16 -1.57 -11.70
CA SER A 95 5.84 -2.14 -12.88
C SER A 95 7.02 -3.02 -12.49
N PHE A 96 7.82 -2.59 -11.51
CA PHE A 96 8.94 -3.39 -11.02
C PHE A 96 8.49 -4.77 -10.52
N LEU A 97 7.41 -4.82 -9.73
CA LEU A 97 6.88 -6.08 -9.21
C LEU A 97 6.25 -6.94 -10.31
N GLU A 98 5.52 -6.32 -11.23
CA GLU A 98 4.91 -7.00 -12.37
C GLU A 98 5.97 -7.68 -13.23
N ASP A 99 7.00 -6.95 -13.65
CA ASP A 99 8.02 -7.43 -14.59
C ASP A 99 8.97 -8.47 -13.96
N ASN A 100 9.30 -8.29 -12.67
CA ASN A 100 10.32 -9.13 -12.02
C ASN A 100 9.75 -10.30 -11.22
N PHE A 101 8.46 -10.28 -10.87
CA PHE A 101 7.86 -11.32 -10.05
C PHE A 101 6.54 -11.83 -10.63
N PHE A 102 5.56 -10.97 -10.87
CA PHE A 102 4.20 -11.41 -11.13
C PHE A 102 4.07 -12.10 -12.48
N GLN A 103 4.56 -11.50 -13.57
CA GLN A 103 4.54 -12.11 -14.89
C GLN A 103 5.43 -13.35 -14.99
N PRO A 104 6.72 -13.34 -14.57
CA PRO A 104 7.58 -14.52 -14.68
C PRO A 104 7.09 -15.72 -13.87
N LEU A 105 6.34 -15.48 -12.78
CA LEU A 105 5.73 -16.51 -11.94
C LEU A 105 4.30 -16.88 -12.38
N ASN A 106 3.77 -16.23 -13.44
CA ASN A 106 2.42 -16.42 -13.95
C ASN A 106 1.32 -16.15 -12.88
N LEU A 107 1.48 -15.05 -12.13
CA LEU A 107 0.58 -14.60 -11.09
C LEU A 107 -0.39 -13.55 -11.66
N ASN A 108 -1.56 -13.99 -12.09
CA ASN A 108 -2.48 -13.15 -12.86
C ASN A 108 -3.45 -12.33 -11.98
N HIS A 109 -3.54 -12.66 -10.69
CA HIS A 109 -4.50 -12.05 -9.76
C HIS A 109 -3.83 -11.31 -8.60
N ILE A 110 -2.50 -11.30 -8.54
CA ILE A 110 -1.77 -10.48 -7.58
C ILE A 110 -1.54 -9.10 -8.18
N CYS A 111 -2.04 -8.05 -7.52
CA CYS A 111 -1.89 -6.68 -8.02
C CYS A 111 -2.24 -5.65 -6.95
N PHE A 112 -1.74 -4.45 -7.12
CA PHE A 112 -2.33 -3.25 -6.53
C PHE A 112 -3.52 -2.77 -7.36
N LYS A 113 -4.39 -1.93 -6.78
CA LYS A 113 -5.52 -1.28 -7.48
C LYS A 113 -6.30 -2.27 -8.38
N PRO A 114 -6.88 -3.33 -7.82
CA PRO A 114 -7.46 -4.43 -8.60
C PRO A 114 -8.57 -3.99 -9.55
N LEU A 115 -9.22 -2.86 -9.31
CA LEU A 115 -10.24 -2.29 -10.21
C LEU A 115 -9.70 -1.92 -11.60
N ASN A 116 -8.38 -1.79 -11.75
CA ASN A 116 -7.74 -1.55 -13.05
C ASN A 116 -7.63 -2.83 -13.90
N LYS A 117 -7.71 -4.01 -13.27
CA LYS A 117 -7.49 -5.31 -13.93
C LYS A 117 -8.71 -6.24 -13.85
N HIS A 118 -9.57 -6.07 -12.85
CA HIS A 118 -10.64 -7.01 -12.52
C HIS A 118 -11.99 -6.33 -12.37
N ASP A 119 -13.06 -7.03 -12.74
CA ASP A 119 -14.42 -6.60 -12.46
C ASP A 119 -14.67 -6.59 -10.94
N ILE A 120 -15.35 -5.57 -10.44
CA ILE A 120 -15.67 -5.40 -9.02
C ILE A 120 -16.42 -6.60 -8.43
N ASN A 121 -17.22 -7.31 -9.23
CA ASN A 121 -17.96 -8.49 -8.80
C ASN A 121 -17.04 -9.69 -8.48
N ASN A 122 -15.78 -9.65 -8.92
CA ASN A 122 -14.77 -10.67 -8.63
C ASN A 122 -13.88 -10.29 -7.46
N ILE A 123 -14.13 -9.14 -6.80
CA ILE A 123 -13.33 -8.64 -5.69
C ILE A 123 -14.15 -8.71 -4.41
N VAL A 124 -13.61 -9.39 -3.42
CA VAL A 124 -14.24 -9.46 -2.09
C VAL A 124 -14.10 -8.11 -1.39
N PRO A 125 -15.17 -7.56 -0.78
CA PRO A 125 -15.05 -6.36 0.04
C PRO A 125 -13.98 -6.52 1.14
N THR A 126 -13.18 -5.46 1.34
CA THR A 126 -12.07 -5.46 2.30
C THR A 126 -12.49 -5.01 3.70
N GLU A 127 -13.45 -4.09 3.78
CA GLU A 127 -13.89 -3.51 5.05
C GLU A 127 -15.27 -2.84 4.89
N ASP A 128 -16.08 -2.87 5.94
CA ASP A 128 -17.18 -1.92 6.14
C ASP A 128 -16.64 -0.76 7.01
N ASP A 129 -16.02 0.22 6.36
CA ASP A 129 -15.32 1.32 7.03
C ASP A 129 -16.30 2.31 7.68
N LYS A 130 -16.29 2.37 9.01
CA LYS A 130 -17.11 3.27 9.82
C LYS A 130 -16.30 4.40 10.48
N TYR A 131 -15.00 4.47 10.21
CA TYR A 131 -14.08 5.35 10.92
C TYR A 131 -13.52 6.47 10.06
N PHE A 132 -13.48 6.25 8.74
CA PHE A 132 -12.85 7.18 7.81
C PHE A 132 -13.71 7.37 6.56
N ARG A 133 -13.86 6.34 5.69
CA ARG A 133 -14.48 6.46 4.37
C ARG A 133 -16.01 6.30 4.40
N ASN A 134 -16.55 5.79 5.51
CA ASN A 134 -17.98 5.61 5.78
C ASN A 134 -18.74 4.86 4.66
N GLN A 135 -18.14 3.80 4.13
CA GLN A 135 -18.70 2.96 3.07
C GLN A 135 -18.14 1.55 3.11
N LEU A 136 -18.83 0.62 2.44
CA LEU A 136 -18.30 -0.71 2.16
C LEU A 136 -17.19 -0.57 1.13
N ILE A 137 -15.95 -0.90 1.53
CA ILE A 137 -14.75 -0.81 0.69
C ILE A 137 -14.61 -2.07 -0.13
N CYS A 138 -14.60 -1.93 -1.44
CA CYS A 138 -14.42 -3.03 -2.39
C CYS A 138 -13.53 -2.57 -3.54
N GLY A 139 -12.40 -3.26 -3.73
CA GLY A 139 -11.41 -2.92 -4.75
C GLY A 139 -10.47 -1.77 -4.37
N ASP A 140 -10.70 -1.13 -3.23
CA ASP A 140 -9.77 -0.19 -2.61
C ASP A 140 -9.13 -0.86 -1.37
N VAL A 141 -7.90 -0.45 -1.03
CA VAL A 141 -7.13 -1.04 0.08
C VAL A 141 -7.82 -0.84 1.43
N HIS A 142 -7.73 -1.83 2.31
CA HIS A 142 -8.26 -1.76 3.68
C HIS A 142 -7.58 -0.65 4.48
N ASP A 143 -6.23 -0.62 4.51
CA ASP A 143 -5.47 0.36 5.28
C ASP A 143 -5.74 1.80 4.83
N GLN A 144 -6.12 2.65 5.78
CA GLN A 144 -6.56 4.02 5.52
C GLN A 144 -5.42 4.91 5.01
N THR A 145 -4.21 4.75 5.54
CA THR A 145 -3.07 5.57 5.11
C THR A 145 -2.52 5.10 3.76
N ALA A 146 -2.50 3.79 3.50
CA ALA A 146 -2.20 3.27 2.17
C ALA A 146 -3.22 3.77 1.13
N ALA A 147 -4.51 3.89 1.49
CA ALA A 147 -5.52 4.48 0.63
C ALA A 147 -5.21 5.95 0.30
N LEU A 148 -4.76 6.76 1.27
CA LEU A 148 -4.30 8.13 1.05
C LEU A 148 -3.06 8.22 0.16
N MET A 149 -2.30 7.12 0.02
CA MET A 149 -1.17 6.97 -0.91
C MET A 149 -1.58 6.38 -2.27
N GLY A 150 -2.89 6.28 -2.56
CA GLY A 150 -3.40 5.73 -3.81
C GLY A 150 -3.43 4.20 -3.87
N GLY A 151 -3.40 3.53 -2.73
CA GLY A 151 -3.52 2.07 -2.63
C GLY A 151 -2.24 1.30 -2.93
N VAL A 152 -1.09 1.97 -3.10
CA VAL A 152 0.21 1.34 -3.36
C VAL A 152 1.19 1.71 -2.25
N SER A 153 1.51 0.75 -1.40
CA SER A 153 2.48 0.96 -0.33
C SER A 153 3.23 -0.34 -0.01
N GLY A 154 4.37 -0.23 0.67
CA GLY A 154 5.17 -1.40 1.04
C GLY A 154 4.61 -2.19 2.24
N HIS A 155 3.62 -1.64 2.95
CA HIS A 155 3.00 -2.30 4.11
C HIS A 155 1.58 -2.82 3.81
N ALA A 156 0.89 -2.28 2.79
CA ALA A 156 -0.48 -2.64 2.45
C ALA A 156 -0.82 -2.30 0.98
N GLY A 157 -1.95 -2.82 0.49
CA GLY A 157 -2.49 -2.49 -0.83
C GLY A 157 -2.47 -3.62 -1.84
N LEU A 158 -1.75 -4.70 -1.57
CA LEU A 158 -1.68 -5.85 -2.47
C LEU A 158 -2.94 -6.72 -2.34
N PHE A 159 -3.59 -6.99 -3.46
CA PHE A 159 -4.68 -7.95 -3.60
C PHE A 159 -4.18 -9.23 -4.26
N SER A 160 -4.79 -10.36 -3.94
CA SER A 160 -4.42 -11.65 -4.50
C SER A 160 -5.55 -12.66 -4.36
N ASN A 161 -5.35 -13.85 -4.90
CA ASN A 161 -6.13 -15.05 -4.60
C ASN A 161 -5.26 -16.11 -3.92
N ALA A 162 -5.90 -17.18 -3.44
CA ALA A 162 -5.21 -18.25 -2.71
C ALA A 162 -4.14 -18.95 -3.55
N ARG A 163 -4.35 -19.11 -4.86
CA ARG A 163 -3.39 -19.77 -5.77
C ARG A 163 -2.13 -18.94 -5.94
N ASP A 164 -2.27 -17.67 -6.31
CA ASP A 164 -1.14 -16.79 -6.57
C ASP A 164 -0.34 -16.55 -5.28
N LEU A 165 -1.03 -16.41 -4.15
CA LEU A 165 -0.38 -16.32 -2.84
C LEU A 165 0.41 -17.60 -2.51
N ALA A 166 -0.13 -18.80 -2.79
CA ALA A 166 0.56 -20.05 -2.58
C ALA A 166 1.85 -20.17 -3.41
N VAL A 167 1.86 -19.68 -4.65
CA VAL A 167 3.07 -19.62 -5.49
C VAL A 167 4.13 -18.71 -4.88
N MET A 168 3.75 -17.53 -4.38
CA MET A 168 4.68 -16.63 -3.69
C MET A 168 5.25 -17.25 -2.41
N LEU A 169 4.42 -17.92 -1.63
CA LEU A 169 4.89 -18.62 -0.43
C LEU A 169 5.82 -19.80 -0.78
N GLN A 170 5.52 -20.52 -1.85
CA GLN A 170 6.39 -21.60 -2.34
C GLN A 170 7.75 -21.07 -2.82
N LEU A 171 7.78 -19.91 -3.48
CA LEU A 171 9.03 -19.22 -3.84
C LEU A 171 9.90 -18.96 -2.60
N LEU A 172 9.31 -18.44 -1.53
CA LEU A 172 10.03 -18.19 -0.26
C LEU A 172 10.52 -19.48 0.39
N LEU A 173 9.70 -20.53 0.42
CA LEU A 173 10.08 -21.86 0.94
C LEU A 173 11.23 -22.49 0.14
N ASN A 174 11.35 -22.18 -1.13
CA ASN A 174 12.41 -22.63 -2.01
C ASN A 174 13.62 -21.67 -2.04
N ASN A 175 13.81 -20.84 -1.00
CA ASN A 175 14.90 -19.87 -0.91
C ASN A 175 14.97 -18.93 -2.12
N GLY A 176 13.82 -18.47 -2.59
CA GLY A 176 13.71 -17.54 -3.70
C GLY A 176 13.91 -18.16 -5.10
N TYR A 177 13.89 -19.49 -5.23
CA TYR A 177 14.06 -20.19 -6.51
C TYR A 177 12.76 -20.75 -7.04
N ALA A 178 12.44 -20.47 -8.29
CA ALA A 178 11.28 -21.02 -9.00
C ALA A 178 11.53 -21.09 -10.51
N ASN A 179 10.90 -22.06 -11.18
CA ASN A 179 10.93 -22.23 -12.65
C ASN A 179 12.34 -22.18 -13.27
N GLY A 180 13.36 -22.70 -12.58
CA GLY A 180 14.73 -22.67 -13.06
C GLY A 180 15.47 -21.33 -12.85
N THR A 181 14.86 -20.37 -12.15
CA THR A 181 15.40 -19.02 -11.96
C THR A 181 15.46 -18.64 -10.47
N GLN A 182 16.54 -17.96 -10.08
CA GLN A 182 16.66 -17.35 -8.76
C GLN A 182 16.05 -15.96 -8.80
N PHE A 183 14.93 -15.75 -8.09
CA PHE A 183 14.22 -14.46 -8.00
C PHE A 183 14.69 -13.64 -6.80
N ILE A 184 14.99 -14.31 -5.69
CA ILE A 184 15.40 -13.66 -4.44
C ILE A 184 16.68 -14.35 -3.97
N SER A 185 17.76 -13.60 -3.79
CA SER A 185 19.09 -14.08 -3.37
C SER A 185 19.26 -14.04 -1.86
#